data_6a87fb7bc8c9d2ecf56c001434a3471b
#
_entry.id   6a87fb7bc8c9d2ecf56c001434a3471b
#
_cell.length_a   1.000
_cell.length_b   1.000
_cell.length_c   1.000
_cell.angle_alpha   90.00
_cell.angle_beta   90.00
_cell.angle_gamma   90.00
#
_symmetry.space_group_name_H-M   'P 1'
#
loop_
_entity.id
_entity.type
_entity.pdbx_description
1 polymer ?
#
loop_
_entity_poly.entity_id
_entity_poly.type
_entity_poly.pdbx_seq_one_letter_code
_entity_poly.pdbx_strand_id
1 'polypeptide(L)'
;SNIRVLVVEDEAVASAAHAAYVGRLEGFELAGTAPDGQSALRLLNEFVAAGEPVELVLLDMNLPDLHGLDIARRMRSAGILADIIAITAVRELAIVRSAVAIGVGQYLIKPFTFATFSDKLANYRQFRQQLVGSSAGPGKGGGTSQSEVDRAFASLRAPSELPLPKGLSTSTLGSVQEFLRGQPEAVSATEVMDALGMSRVTARRYLEYLADAGTVSRTARYGTPGRPENEYRWNSR
;
A
#
# COMPACT_ATOMS: atom_id res chain seq x y z
N SER A 1 17.50 -16.44 9.08
CA SER A 1 16.16 -17.01 9.35
C SER A 1 15.15 -16.43 8.38
N ASN A 2 14.15 -17.24 8.02
CA ASN A 2 13.04 -16.80 7.17
C ASN A 2 12.11 -15.89 7.97
N ILE A 3 11.46 -14.97 7.28
CA ILE A 3 10.42 -14.10 7.83
C ILE A 3 9.14 -14.92 7.96
N ARG A 4 8.61 -15.09 9.15
CA ARG A 4 7.38 -15.84 9.42
C ARG A 4 6.16 -14.99 9.10
N VAL A 5 5.30 -15.49 8.21
CA VAL A 5 4.16 -14.76 7.64
C VAL A 5 2.85 -15.43 8.05
N LEU A 6 1.92 -14.64 8.58
CA LEU A 6 0.51 -15.02 8.75
C LEU A 6 -0.32 -14.39 7.63
N VAL A 7 -1.13 -15.18 6.95
CA VAL A 7 -2.10 -14.70 5.96
C VAL A 7 -3.48 -14.64 6.61
N VAL A 8 -4.12 -13.47 6.56
CA VAL A 8 -5.48 -13.25 7.10
C VAL A 8 -6.38 -12.83 5.95
N GLU A 9 -7.25 -13.75 5.53
CA GLU A 9 -8.10 -13.62 4.34
C GLU A 9 -9.30 -14.55 4.47
N ASP A 10 -10.52 -14.04 4.33
CA ASP A 10 -11.76 -14.80 4.51
C ASP A 10 -12.15 -15.62 3.27
N GLU A 11 -11.75 -15.17 2.08
CA GLU A 11 -12.00 -15.91 0.85
C GLU A 11 -11.01 -17.09 0.72
N ALA A 12 -11.49 -18.31 0.81
CA ALA A 12 -10.65 -19.51 0.83
C ALA A 12 -9.71 -19.64 -0.38
N VAL A 13 -10.18 -19.25 -1.58
CA VAL A 13 -9.37 -19.29 -2.81
C VAL A 13 -8.26 -18.26 -2.76
N ALA A 14 -8.55 -17.04 -2.34
CA ALA A 14 -7.56 -15.98 -2.19
C ALA A 14 -6.55 -16.32 -1.08
N SER A 15 -7.02 -16.85 0.06
CA SER A 15 -6.18 -17.30 1.16
C SER A 15 -5.18 -18.37 0.70
N ALA A 16 -5.66 -19.40 -0.03
CA ALA A 16 -4.79 -20.44 -0.58
C ALA A 16 -3.78 -19.89 -1.60
N ALA A 17 -4.19 -18.94 -2.45
CA ALA A 17 -3.31 -18.31 -3.42
C ALA A 17 -2.22 -17.48 -2.73
N HIS A 18 -2.58 -16.67 -1.73
CA HIS A 18 -1.62 -15.86 -0.97
C HIS A 18 -0.63 -16.75 -0.18
N ALA A 19 -1.12 -17.83 0.44
CA ALA A 19 -0.28 -18.83 1.11
C ALA A 19 0.72 -19.48 0.14
N ALA A 20 0.25 -19.88 -1.06
CA ALA A 20 1.11 -20.43 -2.10
C ALA A 20 2.13 -19.39 -2.61
N TYR A 21 1.76 -18.12 -2.69
CA TYR A 21 2.67 -17.06 -3.07
C TYR A 21 3.80 -16.88 -2.04
N VAL A 22 3.47 -16.88 -0.74
CA VAL A 22 4.48 -16.82 0.34
C VAL A 22 5.44 -17.99 0.23
N GLY A 23 4.93 -19.22 0.04
CA GLY A 23 5.75 -20.44 -0.05
C GLY A 23 6.69 -20.48 -1.26
N ARG A 24 6.48 -19.64 -2.28
CA ARG A 24 7.35 -19.51 -3.45
C ARG A 24 8.47 -18.48 -3.29
N LEU A 25 8.42 -17.68 -2.23
CA LEU A 25 9.38 -16.60 -2.00
C LEU A 25 10.51 -17.02 -1.08
N GLU A 26 11.74 -16.86 -1.56
CA GLU A 26 12.92 -17.11 -0.75
C GLU A 26 13.04 -16.12 0.41
N GLY A 27 13.30 -16.64 1.60
CA GLY A 27 13.45 -15.85 2.82
C GLY A 27 12.13 -15.57 3.53
N PHE A 28 11.05 -16.22 3.12
CA PHE A 28 9.75 -16.19 3.79
C PHE A 28 9.29 -17.59 4.16
N GLU A 29 8.50 -17.69 5.21
CA GLU A 29 7.91 -18.94 5.70
C GLU A 29 6.46 -18.69 6.11
N LEU A 30 5.53 -19.50 5.60
CA LEU A 30 4.14 -19.43 6.00
C LEU A 30 3.98 -20.00 7.41
N ALA A 31 3.65 -19.16 8.39
CA ALA A 31 3.34 -19.59 9.75
C ALA A 31 1.92 -20.15 9.86
N GLY A 32 0.97 -19.61 9.08
CA GLY A 32 -0.41 -20.07 9.07
C GLY A 32 -1.33 -19.17 8.28
N THR A 33 -2.61 -19.55 8.26
CA THR A 33 -3.69 -18.76 7.65
C THR A 33 -4.83 -18.60 8.64
N ALA A 34 -5.54 -17.47 8.61
CA ALA A 34 -6.71 -17.20 9.41
C ALA A 34 -7.85 -16.65 8.53
N PRO A 35 -9.09 -17.16 8.66
CA PRO A 35 -10.21 -16.72 7.84
C PRO A 35 -10.93 -15.48 8.40
N ASP A 36 -10.58 -15.04 9.58
CA ASP A 36 -11.21 -13.92 10.27
C ASP A 36 -10.27 -13.27 11.29
N GLY A 37 -10.65 -12.09 11.79
CA GLY A 37 -9.82 -11.32 12.69
C GLY A 37 -9.65 -11.95 14.07
N GLN A 38 -10.67 -12.62 14.61
CA GLN A 38 -10.59 -13.30 15.90
C GLN A 38 -9.61 -14.48 15.85
N SER A 39 -9.71 -15.29 14.81
CA SER A 39 -8.78 -16.40 14.57
C SER A 39 -7.34 -15.91 14.37
N ALA A 40 -7.16 -14.79 13.66
CA ALA A 40 -5.85 -14.18 13.46
C ALA A 40 -5.22 -13.75 14.80
N LEU A 41 -5.97 -13.04 15.63
CA LEU A 41 -5.50 -12.58 16.95
C LEU A 41 -5.18 -13.74 17.88
N ARG A 42 -6.00 -14.81 17.86
CA ARG A 42 -5.72 -16.03 18.63
C ARG A 42 -4.42 -16.69 18.19
N LEU A 43 -4.26 -16.95 16.88
CA LEU A 43 -3.03 -17.55 16.34
C LEU A 43 -1.78 -16.73 16.65
N LEU A 44 -1.85 -15.41 16.51
CA LEU A 44 -0.74 -14.52 16.83
C LEU A 44 -0.30 -14.65 18.31
N ASN A 45 -1.26 -14.74 19.25
CA ASN A 45 -0.96 -14.95 20.65
C ASN A 45 -0.38 -16.35 20.91
N GLU A 46 -0.89 -17.38 20.25
CA GLU A 46 -0.37 -18.76 20.35
C GLU A 46 1.08 -18.83 19.88
N PHE A 47 1.42 -18.20 18.73
CA PHE A 47 2.79 -18.14 18.24
C PHE A 47 3.73 -17.37 19.18
N VAL A 48 3.27 -16.28 19.78
CA VAL A 48 4.06 -15.55 20.80
C VAL A 48 4.31 -16.43 22.01
N ALA A 49 3.28 -17.13 22.52
CA ALA A 49 3.40 -18.03 23.67
C ALA A 49 4.32 -19.23 23.40
N ALA A 50 4.36 -19.70 22.14
CA ALA A 50 5.27 -20.77 21.72
C ALA A 50 6.73 -20.32 21.54
N GLY A 51 7.02 -19.02 21.62
CA GLY A 51 8.35 -18.47 21.35
C GLY A 51 8.70 -18.40 19.85
N GLU A 52 7.70 -18.52 18.99
CA GLU A 52 7.82 -18.48 17.53
C GLU A 52 6.98 -17.35 16.92
N PRO A 53 7.24 -16.08 17.26
CA PRO A 53 6.38 -14.99 16.84
C PRO A 53 6.32 -14.86 15.32
N VAL A 54 5.18 -14.42 14.83
CA VAL A 54 5.00 -13.98 13.45
C VAL A 54 5.65 -12.60 13.29
N GLU A 55 6.34 -12.41 12.19
CA GLU A 55 7.06 -11.16 11.90
C GLU A 55 6.32 -10.28 10.91
N LEU A 56 5.50 -10.88 10.05
CA LEU A 56 4.70 -10.19 9.03
C LEU A 56 3.28 -10.74 8.97
N VAL A 57 2.30 -9.85 8.95
CA VAL A 57 0.89 -10.18 8.72
C VAL A 57 0.46 -9.61 7.38
N LEU A 58 0.00 -10.47 6.48
CA LEU A 58 -0.72 -10.08 5.27
C LEU A 58 -2.20 -10.01 5.63
N LEU A 59 -2.74 -8.82 5.76
CA LEU A 59 -4.03 -8.58 6.39
C LEU A 59 -5.03 -8.01 5.40
N ASP A 60 -6.09 -8.78 5.09
CA ASP A 60 -7.25 -8.21 4.40
C ASP A 60 -7.93 -7.17 5.30
N MET A 61 -8.26 -6.02 4.71
CA MET A 61 -8.95 -4.95 5.42
C MET A 61 -10.43 -5.24 5.64
N ASN A 62 -11.04 -6.09 4.82
CA ASN A 62 -12.46 -6.43 4.84
C ASN A 62 -12.70 -7.86 5.28
N LEU A 63 -12.62 -8.12 6.56
CA LEU A 63 -12.97 -9.41 7.14
C LEU A 63 -14.42 -9.41 7.66
N PRO A 64 -15.05 -10.60 7.78
CA PRO A 64 -16.46 -10.69 8.15
C PRO A 64 -16.79 -10.24 9.58
N ASP A 65 -15.82 -10.30 10.49
CA ASP A 65 -15.98 -10.03 11.92
C ASP A 65 -15.40 -8.69 12.37
N LEU A 66 -14.24 -8.30 11.83
CA LEU A 66 -13.49 -7.10 12.22
C LEU A 66 -12.89 -6.41 10.99
N HIS A 67 -12.89 -5.09 11.01
CA HIS A 67 -12.10 -4.34 10.04
C HIS A 67 -10.60 -4.49 10.32
N GLY A 68 -9.77 -4.62 9.26
CA GLY A 68 -8.32 -4.84 9.41
C GLY A 68 -7.61 -3.81 10.30
N LEU A 69 -8.06 -2.54 10.33
CA LEU A 69 -7.50 -1.53 11.23
C LEU A 69 -7.77 -1.81 12.70
N ASP A 70 -8.92 -2.42 13.03
CA ASP A 70 -9.22 -2.78 14.41
C ASP A 70 -8.39 -3.97 14.87
N ILE A 71 -8.10 -4.90 13.96
CA ILE A 71 -7.15 -5.98 14.20
C ILE A 71 -5.76 -5.41 14.47
N ALA A 72 -5.27 -4.49 13.62
CA ALA A 72 -3.99 -3.82 13.81
C ALA A 72 -3.89 -3.12 15.17
N ARG A 73 -4.92 -2.40 15.59
CA ARG A 73 -4.99 -1.76 16.92
C ARG A 73 -4.93 -2.79 18.05
N ARG A 74 -5.70 -3.87 17.95
CA ARG A 74 -5.71 -4.95 18.95
C ARG A 74 -4.36 -5.67 19.04
N MET A 75 -3.68 -5.91 17.92
CA MET A 75 -2.32 -6.42 17.88
C MET A 75 -1.39 -5.53 18.70
N ARG A 76 -1.40 -4.22 18.45
CA ARG A 76 -0.55 -3.27 19.19
C ARG A 76 -0.89 -3.22 20.68
N SER A 77 -2.17 -3.22 21.04
CA SER A 77 -2.62 -3.26 22.43
C SER A 77 -2.20 -4.55 23.15
N ALA A 78 -2.07 -5.66 22.43
CA ALA A 78 -1.57 -6.95 22.96
C ALA A 78 -0.02 -7.06 22.94
N GLY A 79 0.69 -6.01 22.54
CA GLY A 79 2.15 -6.02 22.44
C GLY A 79 2.72 -6.83 21.26
N ILE A 80 1.89 -7.18 20.29
CA ILE A 80 2.31 -7.91 19.08
C ILE A 80 2.92 -6.91 18.12
N LEU A 81 4.22 -7.04 17.85
CA LEU A 81 5.02 -6.10 17.05
C LEU A 81 5.15 -6.53 15.58
N ALA A 82 4.46 -7.58 15.14
CA ALA A 82 4.49 -7.99 13.74
C ALA A 82 4.18 -6.83 12.79
N ASP A 83 4.93 -6.71 11.71
CA ASP A 83 4.66 -5.74 10.66
C ASP A 83 3.38 -6.12 9.90
N ILE A 84 2.72 -5.15 9.29
CA ILE A 84 1.47 -5.38 8.58
C ILE A 84 1.59 -4.87 7.15
N ILE A 85 1.30 -5.74 6.19
CA ILE A 85 1.00 -5.36 4.81
C ILE A 85 -0.51 -5.49 4.64
N ALA A 86 -1.19 -4.37 4.44
CA ALA A 86 -2.63 -4.36 4.22
C ALA A 86 -2.98 -4.82 2.81
N ILE A 87 -3.91 -5.75 2.69
CA ILE A 87 -4.51 -6.16 1.42
C ILE A 87 -5.87 -5.47 1.32
N THR A 88 -6.09 -4.66 0.29
CA THR A 88 -7.23 -3.74 0.27
C THR A 88 -7.77 -3.49 -1.13
N ALA A 89 -9.04 -3.13 -1.24
CA ALA A 89 -9.59 -2.59 -2.47
C ALA A 89 -9.20 -1.10 -2.63
N VAL A 90 -9.18 -0.60 -3.88
CA VAL A 90 -8.82 0.80 -4.19
C VAL A 90 -9.64 1.82 -3.37
N ARG A 91 -10.93 1.55 -3.16
CA ARG A 91 -11.85 2.44 -2.41
C ARG A 91 -11.46 2.67 -0.95
N GLU A 92 -10.66 1.78 -0.35
CA GLU A 92 -10.28 1.80 1.06
C GLU A 92 -8.87 2.36 1.30
N LEU A 93 -8.15 2.62 0.21
CA LEU A 93 -6.76 3.04 0.26
C LEU A 93 -6.54 4.31 1.08
N ALA A 94 -7.48 5.27 1.03
CA ALA A 94 -7.40 6.50 1.83
C ALA A 94 -7.43 6.20 3.33
N ILE A 95 -8.24 5.22 3.75
CA ILE A 95 -8.35 4.78 5.15
C ILE A 95 -7.05 4.09 5.58
N VAL A 96 -6.51 3.22 4.74
CA VAL A 96 -5.26 2.50 5.02
C VAL A 96 -4.07 3.45 5.10
N ARG A 97 -4.01 4.47 4.25
CA ARG A 97 -2.95 5.50 4.29
C ARG A 97 -2.95 6.30 5.59
N SER A 98 -4.11 6.58 6.16
CA SER A 98 -4.20 7.27 7.46
C SER A 98 -3.77 6.40 8.64
N ALA A 99 -3.67 5.09 8.44
CA ALA A 99 -3.36 4.10 9.46
C ALA A 99 -1.85 3.80 9.63
N VAL A 100 -0.98 4.54 8.96
CA VAL A 100 0.49 4.40 9.11
C VAL A 100 0.93 4.51 10.58
N ALA A 101 0.25 5.33 11.37
CA ALA A 101 0.50 5.47 12.81
C ALA A 101 0.20 4.19 13.62
N ILE A 102 -0.54 3.22 13.06
CA ILE A 102 -0.92 1.96 13.73
C ILE A 102 0.02 0.81 13.33
N GLY A 103 1.06 1.11 12.54
CA GLY A 103 2.05 0.13 12.10
C GLY A 103 1.68 -0.64 10.81
N VAL A 104 0.74 -0.12 10.03
CA VAL A 104 0.53 -0.58 8.65
C VAL A 104 1.65 0.02 7.79
N GLY A 105 2.69 -0.76 7.55
CA GLY A 105 3.89 -0.29 6.85
C GLY A 105 3.72 -0.19 5.34
N GLN A 106 2.91 -1.08 4.77
CA GLN A 106 2.70 -1.20 3.32
C GLN A 106 1.29 -1.70 3.00
N TYR A 107 0.91 -1.62 1.72
CA TYR A 107 -0.36 -2.15 1.23
C TYR A 107 -0.22 -2.79 -0.15
N LEU A 108 -1.11 -3.75 -0.44
CA LEU A 108 -1.35 -4.37 -1.74
C LEU A 108 -2.79 -4.09 -2.17
N ILE A 109 -2.98 -3.67 -3.41
CA ILE A 109 -4.30 -3.31 -3.93
C ILE A 109 -4.84 -4.47 -4.77
N LYS A 110 -5.99 -5.02 -4.36
CA LYS A 110 -6.70 -6.06 -5.11
C LYS A 110 -7.33 -5.49 -6.41
N PRO A 111 -7.26 -6.19 -7.55
CA PRO A 111 -6.54 -7.45 -7.79
C PRO A 111 -5.06 -7.22 -8.08
N PHE A 112 -4.19 -8.11 -7.62
CA PHE A 112 -2.75 -8.08 -7.89
C PHE A 112 -2.25 -9.41 -8.46
N THR A 113 -1.11 -9.36 -9.15
CA THR A 113 -0.43 -10.52 -9.70
C THR A 113 0.61 -11.07 -8.71
N PHE A 114 1.11 -12.30 -8.98
CA PHE A 114 2.26 -12.83 -8.23
C PHE A 114 3.49 -11.92 -8.34
N ALA A 115 3.75 -11.31 -9.49
CA ALA A 115 4.87 -10.39 -9.66
C ALA A 115 4.76 -9.17 -8.72
N THR A 116 3.59 -8.50 -8.69
CA THR A 116 3.34 -7.38 -7.77
C THR A 116 3.50 -7.79 -6.30
N PHE A 117 3.01 -8.98 -5.94
CA PHE A 117 3.15 -9.54 -4.60
C PHE A 117 4.62 -9.80 -4.26
N SER A 118 5.35 -10.47 -5.15
CA SER A 118 6.78 -10.77 -5.00
C SER A 118 7.62 -9.52 -4.81
N ASP A 119 7.42 -8.51 -5.67
CA ASP A 119 8.15 -7.24 -5.58
C ASP A 119 7.90 -6.53 -4.25
N LYS A 120 6.65 -6.55 -3.78
CA LYS A 120 6.29 -5.94 -2.50
C LYS A 120 6.99 -6.61 -1.32
N LEU A 121 6.98 -7.95 -1.27
CA LEU A 121 7.63 -8.69 -0.19
C LEU A 121 9.15 -8.61 -0.28
N ALA A 122 9.73 -8.61 -1.48
CA ALA A 122 11.17 -8.40 -1.66
C ALA A 122 11.62 -7.04 -1.12
N ASN A 123 10.88 -5.97 -1.43
CA ASN A 123 11.16 -4.62 -0.91
C ASN A 123 11.04 -4.59 0.63
N TYR A 124 10.03 -5.24 1.20
CA TYR A 124 9.89 -5.36 2.65
C TYR A 124 11.08 -6.10 3.29
N ARG A 125 11.52 -7.23 2.71
CA ARG A 125 12.68 -7.98 3.20
C ARG A 125 13.95 -7.14 3.18
N GLN A 126 14.19 -6.42 2.08
CA GLN A 126 15.35 -5.54 1.94
C GLN A 126 15.34 -4.43 3.01
N PHE A 127 14.19 -3.81 3.24
CA PHE A 127 14.03 -2.81 4.28
C PHE A 127 14.35 -3.36 5.68
N ARG A 128 13.82 -4.53 6.03
CA ARG A 128 14.14 -5.17 7.32
C ARG A 128 15.63 -5.48 7.49
N GLN A 129 16.28 -5.97 6.44
CA GLN A 129 17.71 -6.25 6.47
C GLN A 129 18.54 -4.99 6.74
N GLN A 130 18.15 -3.85 6.16
CA GLN A 130 18.82 -2.57 6.42
C GLN A 130 18.66 -2.12 7.87
N LEU A 131 17.46 -2.27 8.46
CA LEU A 131 17.22 -1.93 9.87
C LEU A 131 18.03 -2.80 10.83
N VAL A 132 18.08 -4.11 10.59
CA VAL A 132 18.83 -5.06 11.43
C VAL A 132 20.34 -4.85 11.26
N GLY A 133 20.81 -4.58 10.04
CA GLY A 133 22.22 -4.28 9.78
C GLY A 133 22.72 -3.00 10.44
N SER A 134 21.85 -2.02 10.65
CA SER A 134 22.16 -0.76 11.34
C SER A 134 22.24 -0.90 12.88
N SER A 135 21.69 -1.98 13.45
CA SER A 135 21.68 -2.24 14.89
C SER A 135 22.84 -3.13 15.38
N ALA A 136 23.63 -3.71 14.51
CA ALA A 136 24.73 -4.61 14.87
C ALA A 136 26.09 -3.90 14.85
N GLY A 137 26.42 -3.16 15.91
CA GLY A 137 27.79 -2.80 16.24
C GLY A 137 27.95 -1.53 17.07
N PRO A 138 28.37 -1.62 18.35
CA PRO A 138 28.93 -0.49 19.06
C PRO A 138 30.42 -0.34 18.66
N GLY A 139 30.69 0.40 17.60
CA GLY A 139 32.09 0.62 17.25
C GLY A 139 32.38 1.11 15.84
N LYS A 140 31.82 2.23 15.46
CA LYS A 140 32.38 3.29 14.61
C LYS A 140 31.29 4.32 14.38
N GLY A 141 31.54 5.56 14.81
CA GLY A 141 30.58 6.66 14.79
C GLY A 141 30.07 6.99 13.37
N GLY A 142 28.99 6.32 13.03
CA GLY A 142 28.19 6.53 11.84
C GLY A 142 26.75 6.32 12.28
N GLY A 143 26.14 7.33 12.91
CA GLY A 143 24.71 7.32 13.18
C GLY A 143 24.01 7.11 11.84
N THR A 144 23.00 6.24 11.80
CA THR A 144 22.09 6.12 10.66
C THR A 144 21.67 7.52 10.30
N SER A 145 22.09 8.01 9.11
CA SER A 145 21.82 9.39 8.75
C SER A 145 20.31 9.55 8.58
N GLN A 146 19.76 10.69 8.99
CA GLN A 146 18.35 11.01 8.79
C GLN A 146 17.92 10.72 7.34
N SER A 147 18.83 10.90 6.37
CA SER A 147 18.61 10.60 4.98
C SER A 147 18.51 9.09 4.65
N GLU A 148 19.11 8.21 5.45
CA GLU A 148 18.96 6.75 5.30
C GLU A 148 17.63 6.27 5.89
N VAL A 149 17.26 6.83 7.02
CA VAL A 149 15.93 6.62 7.63
C VAL A 149 14.86 7.14 6.70
N ASP A 150 15.00 8.35 6.17
CA ASP A 150 14.03 8.96 5.25
C ASP A 150 13.93 8.18 3.93
N ARG A 151 15.05 7.65 3.40
CA ARG A 151 15.05 6.76 2.23
C ARG A 151 14.38 5.42 2.52
N ALA A 152 14.63 4.83 3.68
CA ALA A 152 13.98 3.60 4.11
C ALA A 152 12.46 3.81 4.24
N PHE A 153 12.02 4.91 4.85
CA PHE A 153 10.60 5.26 4.89
C PHE A 153 10.02 5.64 3.53
N ALA A 154 10.80 6.25 2.64
CA ALA A 154 10.37 6.54 1.28
C ALA A 154 10.17 5.27 0.44
N SER A 155 11.02 4.24 0.62
CA SER A 155 10.85 2.95 -0.05
C SER A 155 9.62 2.18 0.43
N LEU A 156 9.23 2.34 1.71
CA LEU A 156 7.96 1.83 2.23
C LEU A 156 6.75 2.60 1.69
N ARG A 157 6.93 3.89 1.42
CA ARG A 157 5.91 4.79 0.87
C ARG A 157 5.86 4.80 -0.66
N ALA A 158 6.79 4.10 -1.35
CA ALA A 158 6.72 3.97 -2.79
C ALA A 158 5.32 3.41 -3.13
N PRO A 159 4.49 4.16 -3.85
CA PRO A 159 3.17 3.66 -4.21
C PRO A 159 3.38 2.39 -5.02
N SER A 160 2.79 1.28 -4.59
CA SER A 160 2.46 0.25 -5.55
C SER A 160 1.64 0.97 -6.61
N GLU A 161 2.12 1.00 -7.84
CA GLU A 161 1.35 1.57 -8.93
C GLU A 161 -0.02 0.92 -8.86
N LEU A 162 -1.04 1.76 -8.67
CA LEU A 162 -2.41 1.30 -8.76
C LEU A 162 -2.53 0.57 -10.10
N PRO A 163 -2.99 -0.70 -10.15
CA PRO A 163 -3.17 -1.35 -11.44
C PRO A 163 -4.04 -0.45 -12.28
N LEU A 164 -3.53 -0.13 -13.47
CA LEU A 164 -4.25 0.76 -14.39
C LEU A 164 -5.62 0.15 -14.67
N PRO A 165 -6.72 0.85 -14.43
CA PRO A 165 -8.06 0.40 -14.75
C PRO A 165 -8.15 -0.03 -16.22
N LYS A 166 -8.96 -1.05 -16.53
CA LYS A 166 -9.16 -1.50 -17.92
C LYS A 166 -9.44 -0.32 -18.84
N GLY A 167 -8.67 -0.22 -19.94
CA GLY A 167 -8.80 0.84 -20.94
C GLY A 167 -7.98 2.11 -20.65
N LEU A 168 -7.11 2.12 -19.64
CA LEU A 168 -6.05 3.10 -19.48
C LEU A 168 -4.71 2.49 -19.90
N SER A 169 -3.83 3.28 -20.51
CA SER A 169 -2.49 2.87 -20.94
C SER A 169 -1.41 3.59 -20.13
N THR A 170 -0.29 2.94 -19.89
CA THR A 170 0.86 3.51 -19.16
C THR A 170 1.45 4.70 -19.92
N SER A 171 1.48 4.64 -21.25
CA SER A 171 2.01 5.73 -22.08
C SER A 171 1.16 6.99 -21.95
N THR A 172 -0.16 6.86 -22.04
CA THR A 172 -1.09 8.00 -21.88
C THR A 172 -1.06 8.53 -20.44
N LEU A 173 -0.93 7.65 -19.44
CA LEU A 173 -0.75 8.07 -18.06
C LEU A 173 0.50 8.95 -17.89
N GLY A 174 1.61 8.55 -18.50
CA GLY A 174 2.86 9.34 -18.52
C GLY A 174 2.66 10.73 -19.11
N SER A 175 1.96 10.82 -20.26
CA SER A 175 1.64 12.11 -20.90
C SER A 175 0.77 13.01 -20.01
N VAL A 176 -0.23 12.44 -19.34
CA VAL A 176 -1.08 13.19 -18.38
C VAL A 176 -0.29 13.68 -17.19
N GLN A 177 0.60 12.84 -16.64
CA GLN A 177 1.46 13.23 -15.52
C GLN A 177 2.43 14.35 -15.90
N GLU A 178 3.07 14.25 -17.06
CA GLU A 178 3.99 15.27 -17.57
C GLU A 178 3.27 16.61 -17.79
N PHE A 179 2.10 16.59 -18.42
CA PHE A 179 1.27 17.76 -18.59
C PHE A 179 0.93 18.42 -17.24
N LEU A 180 0.45 17.64 -16.26
CA LEU A 180 0.07 18.16 -14.94
C LEU A 180 1.25 18.75 -14.14
N ARG A 181 2.44 18.17 -14.26
CA ARG A 181 3.65 18.71 -13.63
C ARG A 181 4.05 20.07 -14.17
N GLY A 182 3.77 20.31 -15.45
CA GLY A 182 4.06 21.59 -16.11
C GLY A 182 3.01 22.70 -15.83
N GLN A 183 1.90 22.38 -15.13
CA GLN A 183 0.87 23.37 -14.87
C GLN A 183 1.10 24.11 -13.54
N PRO A 184 1.10 25.45 -13.54
CA PRO A 184 1.22 26.23 -12.32
C PRO A 184 -0.04 26.20 -11.46
N GLU A 185 -1.19 25.97 -12.06
CA GLU A 185 -2.51 25.95 -11.43
C GLU A 185 -3.22 24.61 -11.58
N ALA A 186 -4.33 24.45 -10.86
CA ALA A 186 -5.17 23.26 -10.99
C ALA A 186 -5.88 23.27 -12.34
N VAL A 187 -5.99 22.10 -12.98
CA VAL A 187 -6.62 21.93 -14.31
C VAL A 187 -7.82 21.00 -14.23
N SER A 188 -8.80 21.25 -15.09
CA SER A 188 -10.00 20.43 -15.24
C SER A 188 -9.78 19.30 -16.26
N ALA A 189 -10.71 18.33 -16.27
CA ALA A 189 -10.70 17.27 -17.30
C ALA A 189 -10.88 17.80 -18.73
N THR A 190 -11.52 18.96 -18.89
CA THR A 190 -11.69 19.63 -20.20
C THR A 190 -10.36 20.18 -20.69
N GLU A 191 -9.59 20.84 -19.82
CA GLU A 191 -8.27 21.38 -20.17
C GLU A 191 -7.27 20.27 -20.53
N VAL A 192 -7.30 19.14 -19.81
CA VAL A 192 -6.47 17.97 -20.16
C VAL A 192 -6.91 17.34 -21.49
N MET A 193 -8.21 17.24 -21.75
CA MET A 193 -8.78 16.78 -23.02
C MET A 193 -8.25 17.63 -24.20
N ASP A 194 -8.33 18.95 -24.09
CA ASP A 194 -7.91 19.87 -25.14
C ASP A 194 -6.40 19.82 -25.38
N ALA A 195 -5.61 19.72 -24.30
CA ALA A 195 -4.15 19.71 -24.40
C ALA A 195 -3.60 18.41 -24.98
N LEU A 196 -4.20 17.26 -24.66
CA LEU A 196 -3.68 15.94 -25.03
C LEU A 196 -4.48 15.22 -26.12
N GLY A 197 -5.53 15.84 -26.65
CA GLY A 197 -6.31 15.31 -27.78
C GLY A 197 -7.08 14.02 -27.44
N MET A 198 -7.52 13.85 -26.20
CA MET A 198 -8.29 12.69 -25.75
C MET A 198 -9.75 13.07 -25.43
N SER A 199 -10.63 12.08 -25.24
CA SER A 199 -11.98 12.38 -24.78
C SER A 199 -12.01 12.88 -23.34
N ARG A 200 -12.97 13.75 -22.98
CA ARG A 200 -13.16 14.25 -21.62
C ARG A 200 -13.36 13.11 -20.60
N VAL A 201 -14.07 12.05 -21.02
CA VAL A 201 -14.30 10.87 -20.19
C VAL A 201 -12.97 10.16 -19.90
N THR A 202 -12.10 10.04 -20.91
CA THR A 202 -10.77 9.44 -20.77
C THR A 202 -9.89 10.31 -19.88
N ALA A 203 -9.82 11.62 -20.13
CA ALA A 203 -9.06 12.56 -19.29
C ALA A 203 -9.48 12.47 -17.83
N ARG A 204 -10.79 12.48 -17.55
CA ARG A 204 -11.32 12.35 -16.20
C ARG A 204 -10.91 11.03 -15.54
N ARG A 205 -10.91 9.90 -16.26
CA ARG A 205 -10.51 8.60 -15.70
C ARG A 205 -9.03 8.59 -15.28
N TYR A 206 -8.14 9.21 -16.04
CA TYR A 206 -6.73 9.35 -15.65
C TYR A 206 -6.56 10.28 -14.45
N LEU A 207 -7.28 11.40 -14.41
CA LEU A 207 -7.22 12.37 -13.31
C LEU A 207 -7.76 11.78 -12.00
N GLU A 208 -8.88 11.06 -12.03
CA GLU A 208 -9.42 10.35 -10.87
C GLU A 208 -8.44 9.27 -10.40
N TYR A 209 -7.85 8.50 -11.31
CA TYR A 209 -6.82 7.52 -10.98
C TYR A 209 -5.62 8.16 -10.26
N LEU A 210 -5.12 9.31 -10.76
CA LEU A 210 -4.02 10.04 -10.15
C LEU A 210 -4.41 10.67 -8.79
N ALA A 211 -5.66 11.08 -8.63
CA ALA A 211 -6.19 11.57 -7.36
C ALA A 211 -6.31 10.44 -6.33
N ASP A 212 -6.83 9.28 -6.73
CA ASP A 212 -6.89 8.09 -5.90
C ASP A 212 -5.49 7.58 -5.50
N ALA A 213 -4.52 7.70 -6.41
CA ALA A 213 -3.11 7.44 -6.14
C ALA A 213 -2.44 8.51 -5.25
N GLY A 214 -3.13 9.63 -4.95
CA GLY A 214 -2.58 10.75 -4.16
C GLY A 214 -1.48 11.53 -4.86
N THR A 215 -1.33 11.36 -6.17
CA THR A 215 -0.36 12.07 -7.00
C THR A 215 -0.82 13.50 -7.30
N VAL A 216 -2.14 13.69 -7.37
CA VAL A 216 -2.78 15.00 -7.52
C VAL A 216 -3.82 15.22 -6.43
N SER A 217 -4.04 16.45 -6.05
CA SER A 217 -5.17 16.87 -5.20
C SER A 217 -6.38 17.22 -6.09
N ARG A 218 -7.59 16.89 -5.61
CA ARG A 218 -8.86 17.18 -6.28
C ARG A 218 -9.63 18.20 -5.48
N THR A 219 -10.07 19.29 -6.14
CA THR A 219 -10.94 20.32 -5.56
C THR A 219 -12.12 20.59 -6.48
N ALA A 220 -13.25 21.02 -5.91
CA ALA A 220 -14.41 21.41 -6.69
C ALA A 220 -14.24 22.87 -7.17
N ARG A 221 -14.38 23.10 -8.49
CA ARG A 221 -14.37 24.44 -9.08
C ARG A 221 -15.80 24.98 -9.09
N TYR A 222 -16.03 26.06 -8.38
CA TYR A 222 -17.29 26.78 -8.36
C TYR A 222 -17.15 28.05 -9.23
N GLY A 223 -18.12 28.34 -10.11
CA GLY A 223 -18.12 29.62 -10.84
C GLY A 223 -18.54 29.57 -12.30
N THR A 224 -18.82 28.41 -12.89
CA THR A 224 -19.44 28.29 -14.21
C THR A 224 -20.91 27.86 -14.07
N PRO A 225 -21.83 28.39 -14.92
CA PRO A 225 -23.21 27.91 -14.96
C PRO A 225 -23.23 26.43 -15.35
N GLY A 226 -23.66 25.54 -14.44
CA GLY A 226 -23.75 24.10 -14.66
C GLY A 226 -23.34 23.30 -13.42
N ARG A 227 -23.18 21.98 -13.60
CA ARG A 227 -22.74 21.08 -12.52
C ARG A 227 -21.28 21.41 -12.17
N PRO A 228 -20.91 21.50 -10.87
CA PRO A 228 -19.52 21.77 -10.45
C PRO A 228 -18.54 20.82 -11.16
N GLU A 229 -17.47 21.36 -11.70
CA GLU A 229 -16.40 20.59 -12.33
C GLU A 229 -15.26 20.39 -11.33
N ASN A 230 -14.66 19.20 -11.30
CA ASN A 230 -13.46 18.97 -10.48
C ASN A 230 -12.24 19.49 -11.23
N GLU A 231 -11.34 20.11 -10.48
CA GLU A 231 -10.00 20.46 -10.93
C GLU A 231 -8.95 19.72 -10.11
N TYR A 232 -7.79 19.49 -10.73
CA TYR A 232 -6.74 18.62 -10.23
C TYR A 232 -5.41 19.38 -10.26
N ARG A 233 -4.68 19.34 -9.15
CA ARG A 233 -3.37 19.96 -9.01
C ARG A 233 -2.33 18.92 -8.69
N TRP A 234 -1.17 18.99 -9.35
CA TRP A 234 -0.03 18.16 -9.03
C TRP A 234 0.45 18.42 -7.60
N ASN A 235 0.63 17.37 -6.82
CA ASN A 235 1.17 17.49 -5.47
C ASN A 235 2.70 17.59 -5.58
N SER A 236 3.23 18.82 -5.58
CA SER A 236 4.69 19.03 -5.43
C SER A 236 5.12 18.53 -4.06
N ARG A 237 6.08 17.63 -4.03
CA ARG A 237 6.75 17.22 -2.80
C ARG A 237 7.80 18.24 -2.41
#